data_268f93bab20048f2ba56cdf7b711ce56
#
_entry.id   268f93bab20048f2ba56cdf7b711ce56
#
_cell.length_a   1.000
_cell.length_b   1.000
_cell.length_c   1.000
_cell.angle_alpha   90.00
_cell.angle_beta   90.00
_cell.angle_gamma   90.00
#
_symmetry.space_group_name_H-M   'P 1'
#
loop_
_entity.id
_entity.type
_entity.pdbx_description
1 polymer ?
#
loop_
_entity_poly.entity_id
_entity_poly.type
_entity_poly.pdbx_seq_one_letter_code
_entity_poly.pdbx_strand_id
1 'polypeptide(L)'
;MKDLLQAQQKLIPDLIDKMYKRFSILTTISKNQPVGRRSLSEHMDMTERVLRSETDMLKKQDLIKVKPTGMEITAEGEQLISQLKGYFDIYADDNRLSEGIKNKFQIKEVHVVPGDADNSQSVKTELGRQAGQLLEGILQEDAIVAVTGGSTMACVSEAIHLLPYNVFFVPARGGLGENVVFQANTIAASMAQQAGGYYTTMYVPDNVSETTYNTLLLEPSVINTLDKIKQANVILHGIGDALKMAHRRQSPEKVIEQLQHHQAVGEAFGYYFDTQGQIVHKVKTIGLQLEDLESKDFIFAVAGGKSKGEAIKAYLTIAPKN
;
A
#
# COMPACT_ATOMS: atom_id res chain seq x y z
N MET A 1 5.71 27.20 4.28
CA MET A 1 6.57 26.27 3.52
C MET A 1 5.89 25.80 2.22
N LYS A 2 4.64 25.35 2.25
CA LYS A 2 3.85 24.93 1.07
C LYS A 2 3.72 26.04 0.02
N ASP A 3 3.37 27.25 0.41
CA ASP A 3 3.21 28.40 -0.50
C ASP A 3 4.54 28.82 -1.16
N LEU A 4 5.65 28.71 -0.42
CA LEU A 4 6.98 28.97 -0.94
C LEU A 4 7.37 27.93 -2.00
N LEU A 5 7.11 26.65 -1.74
CA LEU A 5 7.36 25.57 -2.69
C LEU A 5 6.56 25.77 -3.98
N GLN A 6 5.26 26.09 -3.87
CA GLN A 6 4.42 26.35 -5.04
C GLN A 6 4.91 27.55 -5.86
N ALA A 7 5.36 28.62 -5.21
CA ALA A 7 5.94 29.77 -5.88
C ALA A 7 7.24 29.41 -6.62
N GLN A 8 8.11 28.61 -5.97
CA GLN A 8 9.35 28.13 -6.58
C GLN A 8 9.09 27.20 -7.77
N GLN A 9 8.12 26.29 -7.67
CA GLN A 9 7.71 25.42 -8.78
C GLN A 9 7.21 26.19 -10.00
N LYS A 10 6.50 27.30 -9.78
CA LYS A 10 6.05 28.18 -10.88
C LYS A 10 7.19 28.97 -11.52
N LEU A 11 8.15 29.41 -10.71
CA LEU A 11 9.23 30.27 -11.17
C LEU A 11 10.40 29.51 -11.78
N ILE A 12 10.78 28.36 -11.18
CA ILE A 12 11.99 27.61 -11.54
C ILE A 12 11.75 26.08 -11.47
N PRO A 13 10.79 25.54 -12.25
CA PRO A 13 10.40 24.13 -12.17
C PRO A 13 11.60 23.19 -12.39
N ASP A 14 12.45 23.47 -13.38
CA ASP A 14 13.61 22.63 -13.74
C ASP A 14 14.63 22.49 -12.59
N LEU A 15 14.80 23.55 -11.79
CA LEU A 15 15.73 23.50 -10.66
C LEU A 15 15.16 22.70 -9.50
N ILE A 16 13.87 22.76 -9.26
CA ILE A 16 13.21 21.95 -8.23
C ILE A 16 13.27 20.47 -8.59
N ASP A 17 12.97 20.11 -9.84
CA ASP A 17 13.09 18.74 -10.34
C ASP A 17 14.52 18.21 -10.19
N LYS A 18 15.51 19.02 -10.52
CA LYS A 18 16.91 18.67 -10.37
C LYS A 18 17.33 18.51 -8.91
N MET A 19 16.84 19.38 -8.03
CA MET A 19 17.10 19.30 -6.59
C MET A 19 16.47 18.05 -5.98
N TYR A 20 15.22 17.74 -6.34
CA TYR A 20 14.53 16.53 -5.92
C TYR A 20 15.26 15.26 -6.39
N LYS A 21 15.73 15.24 -7.65
CA LYS A 21 16.50 14.14 -8.20
C LYS A 21 17.76 13.85 -7.37
N ARG A 22 18.53 14.89 -7.02
CA ARG A 22 19.73 14.76 -6.18
C ARG A 22 19.42 14.32 -4.76
N PHE A 23 18.35 14.85 -4.18
CA PHE A 23 17.84 14.42 -2.87
C PHE A 23 17.47 12.94 -2.89
N SER A 24 16.79 12.47 -3.92
CA SER A 24 16.41 11.05 -4.09
C SER A 24 17.65 10.16 -4.22
N ILE A 25 18.70 10.59 -4.94
CA ILE A 25 19.98 9.86 -5.04
C ILE A 25 20.63 9.76 -3.66
N LEU A 26 20.74 10.85 -2.91
CA LEU A 26 21.30 10.87 -1.55
C LEU A 26 20.54 9.93 -0.62
N THR A 27 19.21 9.99 -0.62
CA THR A 27 18.37 9.16 0.21
C THR A 27 18.51 7.68 -0.14
N THR A 28 18.65 7.35 -1.43
CA THR A 28 18.84 5.96 -1.87
C THR A 28 20.22 5.44 -1.48
N ILE A 29 21.27 6.26 -1.56
CA ILE A 29 22.61 5.90 -1.09
C ILE A 29 22.59 5.68 0.43
N SER A 30 22.00 6.58 1.22
CA SER A 30 21.89 6.46 2.67
C SER A 30 21.23 5.14 3.10
N LYS A 31 20.18 4.73 2.40
CA LYS A 31 19.44 3.48 2.71
C LYS A 31 20.15 2.20 2.28
N ASN A 32 20.99 2.25 1.24
CA ASN A 32 21.56 1.06 0.60
C ASN A 32 23.09 1.00 0.63
N GLN A 33 23.74 1.86 1.38
CA GLN A 33 25.21 1.96 1.44
C GLN A 33 25.87 0.72 2.10
N PRO A 34 27.03 0.29 1.60
CA PRO A 34 27.74 0.81 0.42
C PRO A 34 27.06 0.34 -0.88
N VAL A 35 26.73 1.24 -1.81
CA VAL A 35 26.01 0.92 -3.03
C VAL A 35 26.85 1.19 -4.29
N GLY A 36 26.92 0.20 -5.18
CA GLY A 36 27.59 0.32 -6.46
C GLY A 36 26.79 1.18 -7.45
N ARG A 37 27.48 1.80 -8.40
CA ARG A 37 26.86 2.69 -9.40
C ARG A 37 25.80 1.98 -10.25
N ARG A 38 26.09 0.75 -10.69
CA ARG A 38 25.15 -0.06 -11.48
C ARG A 38 23.89 -0.40 -10.68
N SER A 39 24.05 -0.88 -9.47
CA SER A 39 22.92 -1.20 -8.58
C SER A 39 22.08 0.05 -8.30
N LEU A 40 22.72 1.21 -8.05
CA LEU A 40 22.02 2.47 -7.85
C LEU A 40 21.25 2.92 -9.11
N SER A 41 21.83 2.71 -10.30
CA SER A 41 21.18 2.98 -11.59
C SER A 41 19.91 2.16 -11.78
N GLU A 42 19.98 0.88 -11.45
CA GLU A 42 18.83 -0.04 -11.49
C GLU A 42 17.75 0.34 -10.48
N HIS A 43 18.14 0.70 -9.24
CA HIS A 43 17.18 1.13 -8.19
C HIS A 43 16.43 2.44 -8.53
N MET A 44 17.07 3.30 -9.32
CA MET A 44 16.52 4.63 -9.61
C MET A 44 15.93 4.77 -11.01
N ASP A 45 15.92 3.69 -11.79
CA ASP A 45 15.48 3.69 -13.20
C ASP A 45 16.15 4.83 -14.01
N MET A 46 17.48 4.98 -13.81
CA MET A 46 18.28 6.02 -14.44
C MET A 46 19.41 5.40 -15.26
N THR A 47 19.78 6.04 -16.37
CA THR A 47 20.96 5.60 -17.10
C THR A 47 22.24 5.86 -16.29
N GLU A 48 23.22 4.94 -16.37
CA GLU A 48 24.50 5.10 -15.66
C GLU A 48 25.22 6.42 -16.00
N ARG A 49 25.05 6.92 -17.21
CA ARG A 49 25.62 8.22 -17.64
C ARG A 49 25.05 9.39 -16.85
N VAL A 50 23.73 9.42 -16.70
CA VAL A 50 23.03 10.48 -15.95
C VAL A 50 23.38 10.38 -14.46
N LEU A 51 23.31 9.16 -13.90
CA LEU A 51 23.66 8.91 -12.51
C LEU A 51 25.10 9.31 -12.19
N ARG A 52 26.04 9.00 -13.10
CA ARG A 52 27.45 9.39 -12.94
C ARG A 52 27.62 10.91 -12.80
N SER A 53 26.97 11.67 -13.66
CA SER A 53 27.04 13.14 -13.62
C SER A 53 26.52 13.69 -12.29
N GLU A 54 25.39 13.15 -11.78
CA GLU A 54 24.81 13.61 -10.52
C GLU A 54 25.64 13.16 -9.30
N THR A 55 26.12 11.91 -9.28
CA THR A 55 26.99 11.43 -8.18
C THR A 55 28.35 12.12 -8.14
N ASP A 56 28.95 12.47 -9.28
CA ASP A 56 30.17 13.24 -9.34
C ASP A 56 29.97 14.66 -8.76
N MET A 57 28.80 15.25 -8.99
CA MET A 57 28.43 16.54 -8.39
C MET A 57 28.23 16.41 -6.87
N LEU A 58 27.50 15.39 -6.40
CA LEU A 58 27.30 15.15 -4.96
C LEU A 58 28.63 14.88 -4.24
N LYS A 59 29.55 14.17 -4.88
CA LYS A 59 30.92 13.97 -4.37
C LYS A 59 31.69 15.28 -4.24
N LYS A 60 31.61 16.17 -5.24
CA LYS A 60 32.26 17.50 -5.20
C LYS A 60 31.76 18.39 -4.06
N GLN A 61 30.51 18.14 -3.62
CA GLN A 61 29.88 18.85 -2.50
C GLN A 61 30.08 18.13 -1.16
N ASP A 62 30.97 17.12 -1.10
CA ASP A 62 31.25 16.30 0.09
C ASP A 62 30.00 15.61 0.71
N LEU A 63 28.92 15.45 -0.07
CA LEU A 63 27.68 14.80 0.39
C LEU A 63 27.77 13.28 0.34
N ILE A 64 28.64 12.74 -0.53
CA ILE A 64 28.91 11.29 -0.64
C ILE A 64 30.42 11.02 -0.76
N LYS A 65 30.83 9.82 -0.33
CA LYS A 65 32.15 9.25 -0.54
C LYS A 65 32.05 8.08 -1.51
N VAL A 66 33.02 7.98 -2.43
CA VAL A 66 33.12 6.84 -3.37
C VAL A 66 34.33 6.02 -2.97
N LYS A 67 34.10 4.78 -2.54
CA LYS A 67 35.11 3.80 -2.17
C LYS A 67 35.11 2.64 -3.17
N PRO A 68 36.14 1.76 -3.15
CA PRO A 68 36.11 0.54 -3.98
C PRO A 68 34.91 -0.35 -3.70
N THR A 69 34.37 -0.35 -2.49
CA THR A 69 33.19 -1.11 -2.04
C THR A 69 31.87 -0.50 -2.52
N GLY A 70 31.84 0.77 -2.91
CA GLY A 70 30.63 1.49 -3.31
C GLY A 70 30.58 2.93 -2.82
N MET A 71 29.44 3.56 -3.04
CA MET A 71 29.14 4.90 -2.54
C MET A 71 28.54 4.84 -1.15
N GLU A 72 28.98 5.76 -0.31
CA GLU A 72 28.49 5.95 1.05
C GLU A 72 28.15 7.43 1.26
N ILE A 73 27.13 7.69 2.10
CA ILE A 73 26.79 9.06 2.47
C ILE A 73 27.77 9.62 3.51
N THR A 74 27.95 10.93 3.53
CA THR A 74 28.70 11.61 4.58
C THR A 74 27.78 12.11 5.69
N ALA A 75 28.35 12.53 6.82
CA ALA A 75 27.57 13.16 7.90
C ALA A 75 26.86 14.43 7.41
N GLU A 76 27.48 15.20 6.51
CA GLU A 76 26.88 16.39 5.89
C GLU A 76 25.72 16.00 4.95
N GLY A 77 25.89 14.91 4.20
CA GLY A 77 24.81 14.34 3.38
C GLY A 77 23.61 13.91 4.19
N GLU A 78 23.79 13.22 5.32
CA GLU A 78 22.71 12.85 6.25
C GLU A 78 22.02 14.07 6.86
N GLN A 79 22.79 15.07 7.27
CA GLN A 79 22.24 16.32 7.77
C GLN A 79 21.40 17.04 6.72
N LEU A 80 21.86 17.09 5.47
CA LEU A 80 21.12 17.69 4.36
C LEU A 80 19.82 16.94 4.05
N ILE A 81 19.84 15.61 4.08
CA ILE A 81 18.61 14.78 3.94
C ILE A 81 17.62 15.19 5.04
N SER A 82 18.06 15.24 6.29
CA SER A 82 17.19 15.58 7.42
C SER A 82 16.57 16.98 7.27
N GLN A 83 17.35 17.96 6.84
CA GLN A 83 16.90 19.35 6.62
C GLN A 83 15.89 19.47 5.47
N LEU A 84 16.08 18.71 4.39
CA LEU A 84 15.26 18.81 3.18
C LEU A 84 14.07 17.83 3.17
N LYS A 85 14.05 16.86 4.08
CA LYS A 85 13.01 15.83 4.12
C LYS A 85 11.61 16.43 4.12
N GLY A 86 11.30 17.30 5.07
CA GLY A 86 9.97 17.92 5.15
C GLY A 86 9.61 18.80 3.93
N TYR A 87 10.60 19.38 3.25
CA TYR A 87 10.39 20.11 2.01
C TYR A 87 10.05 19.16 0.85
N PHE A 88 10.79 18.05 0.72
CA PHE A 88 10.57 17.10 -0.35
C PHE A 88 9.47 16.08 -0.08
N ASP A 89 9.09 15.84 1.17
CA ASP A 89 7.86 15.09 1.49
C ASP A 89 6.64 15.86 0.95
N ILE A 90 6.62 17.21 1.07
CA ILE A 90 5.57 18.07 0.47
C ILE A 90 5.63 18.05 -1.06
N TYR A 91 6.83 17.95 -1.64
CA TYR A 91 7.04 17.90 -3.09
C TYR A 91 6.71 16.54 -3.69
N ALA A 92 7.14 15.44 -3.02
CA ALA A 92 6.90 14.06 -3.43
C ALA A 92 5.43 13.66 -3.26
N ASP A 93 4.76 14.19 -2.26
CA ASP A 93 3.31 14.26 -2.19
C ASP A 93 2.90 15.24 -3.28
N ASP A 94 2.90 14.77 -4.54
CA ASP A 94 2.43 15.60 -5.63
C ASP A 94 0.97 15.96 -5.35
N ASN A 95 0.80 16.98 -4.50
CA ASN A 95 -0.47 17.53 -4.07
C ASN A 95 -1.43 17.70 -5.25
N ARG A 96 -0.87 17.90 -6.44
CA ARG A 96 -1.65 18.06 -7.67
C ARG A 96 -2.27 16.72 -8.10
N LEU A 97 -1.52 15.60 -8.01
CA LEU A 97 -2.04 14.28 -8.35
C LEU A 97 -2.98 13.78 -7.25
N SER A 98 -2.56 13.89 -5.98
CA SER A 98 -3.38 13.54 -4.81
C SER A 98 -4.69 14.33 -4.79
N GLU A 99 -4.64 15.65 -4.92
CA GLU A 99 -5.82 16.51 -4.98
C GLU A 99 -6.65 16.25 -6.26
N GLY A 100 -6.01 15.98 -7.39
CA GLY A 100 -6.71 15.61 -8.62
C GLY A 100 -7.52 14.33 -8.47
N ILE A 101 -6.95 13.28 -7.86
CA ILE A 101 -7.63 12.02 -7.58
C ILE A 101 -8.74 12.25 -6.53
N LYS A 102 -8.41 12.92 -5.42
CA LYS A 102 -9.35 13.24 -4.34
C LYS A 102 -10.59 13.96 -4.87
N ASN A 103 -10.41 15.03 -5.62
CA ASN A 103 -11.51 15.82 -6.16
C ASN A 103 -12.31 15.06 -7.22
N LYS A 104 -11.64 14.30 -8.09
CA LYS A 104 -12.30 13.51 -9.14
C LYS A 104 -13.20 12.42 -8.58
N PHE A 105 -12.72 11.70 -7.57
CA PHE A 105 -13.42 10.57 -6.98
C PHE A 105 -14.13 10.91 -5.66
N GLN A 106 -14.03 12.15 -5.20
CA GLN A 106 -14.67 12.65 -3.98
C GLN A 106 -14.34 11.81 -2.73
N ILE A 107 -13.11 11.31 -2.64
CA ILE A 107 -12.59 10.59 -1.49
C ILE A 107 -11.92 11.53 -0.49
N LYS A 108 -11.89 11.12 0.78
CA LYS A 108 -11.49 11.98 1.89
C LYS A 108 -10.02 12.39 1.83
N GLU A 109 -9.14 11.45 1.52
CA GLU A 109 -7.70 11.66 1.52
C GLU A 109 -6.99 10.75 0.52
N VAL A 110 -5.93 11.25 -0.11
CA VAL A 110 -5.10 10.50 -1.07
C VAL A 110 -3.63 10.79 -0.80
N HIS A 111 -2.84 9.74 -0.64
CA HIS A 111 -1.39 9.80 -0.52
C HIS A 111 -0.76 9.05 -1.69
N VAL A 112 0.08 9.71 -2.45
CA VAL A 112 0.78 9.12 -3.59
C VAL A 112 2.24 8.84 -3.25
N VAL A 113 2.65 7.59 -3.45
CA VAL A 113 4.06 7.17 -3.34
C VAL A 113 4.65 7.08 -4.73
N PRO A 114 5.70 7.84 -5.05
CA PRO A 114 6.35 7.77 -6.36
C PRO A 114 6.97 6.39 -6.63
N GLY A 115 6.86 5.91 -7.87
CA GLY A 115 7.48 4.68 -8.34
C GLY A 115 6.49 3.60 -8.76
N ASP A 116 7.03 2.45 -9.19
CA ASP A 116 6.24 1.30 -9.65
C ASP A 116 6.40 0.11 -8.70
N ALA A 117 5.34 -0.20 -7.97
CA ALA A 117 5.32 -1.31 -7.02
C ALA A 117 5.31 -2.70 -7.67
N ASP A 118 5.09 -2.83 -8.98
CA ASP A 118 5.21 -4.11 -9.68
C ASP A 118 6.66 -4.58 -9.75
N ASN A 119 7.59 -3.64 -9.94
CA ASN A 119 8.99 -3.90 -10.21
C ASN A 119 9.95 -3.50 -9.08
N SER A 120 9.42 -2.86 -8.00
CA SER A 120 10.25 -2.35 -6.91
C SER A 120 9.71 -2.72 -5.55
N GLN A 121 10.47 -3.54 -4.82
CA GLN A 121 10.15 -3.86 -3.42
C GLN A 121 10.28 -2.63 -2.50
N SER A 122 11.21 -1.72 -2.79
CA SER A 122 11.36 -0.48 -2.01
C SER A 122 10.14 0.43 -2.11
N VAL A 123 9.46 0.47 -3.27
CA VAL A 123 8.20 1.20 -3.43
C VAL A 123 7.07 0.55 -2.60
N LYS A 124 7.00 -0.79 -2.57
CA LYS A 124 6.03 -1.49 -1.70
C LYS A 124 6.28 -1.23 -0.21
N THR A 125 7.55 -1.24 0.20
CA THR A 125 7.94 -0.93 1.57
C THR A 125 7.57 0.52 1.93
N GLU A 126 7.79 1.46 1.02
CA GLU A 126 7.41 2.86 1.24
C GLU A 126 5.89 3.06 1.30
N LEU A 127 5.11 2.37 0.42
CA LEU A 127 3.64 2.31 0.54
C LEU A 127 3.22 1.78 1.92
N GLY A 128 3.85 0.70 2.38
CA GLY A 128 3.61 0.13 3.70
C GLY A 128 3.90 1.12 4.82
N ARG A 129 5.05 1.79 4.74
CA ARG A 129 5.49 2.78 5.74
C ARG A 129 4.54 3.98 5.85
N GLN A 130 4.14 4.55 4.72
CA GLN A 130 3.20 5.68 4.71
C GLN A 130 1.81 5.27 5.20
N ALA A 131 1.30 4.14 4.73
CA ALA A 131 -0.01 3.63 5.18
C ALA A 131 0.01 3.28 6.68
N GLY A 132 1.10 2.70 7.20
CA GLY A 132 1.28 2.43 8.63
C GLY A 132 1.25 3.71 9.46
N GLN A 133 1.98 4.75 9.08
CA GLN A 133 2.00 6.04 9.78
C GLN A 133 0.63 6.73 9.79
N LEU A 134 -0.09 6.70 8.67
CA LEU A 134 -1.44 7.26 8.58
C LEU A 134 -2.42 6.48 9.47
N LEU A 135 -2.33 5.16 9.44
CA LEU A 135 -3.15 4.29 10.29
C LEU A 135 -2.90 4.59 11.77
N GLU A 136 -1.64 4.62 12.21
CA GLU A 136 -1.28 4.97 13.60
C GLU A 136 -1.82 6.34 14.02
N GLY A 137 -1.84 7.32 13.11
CA GLY A 137 -2.33 8.67 13.36
C GLY A 137 -3.84 8.78 13.63
N ILE A 138 -4.63 7.77 13.24
CA ILE A 138 -6.09 7.75 13.46
C ILE A 138 -6.53 6.73 14.51
N LEU A 139 -5.67 5.76 14.86
CA LEU A 139 -6.01 4.75 15.85
C LEU A 139 -6.15 5.36 17.24
N GLN A 140 -7.06 4.81 18.02
CA GLN A 140 -7.36 5.20 19.40
C GLN A 140 -7.48 3.95 20.26
N GLU A 141 -7.59 4.13 21.57
CA GLU A 141 -7.87 3.05 22.52
C GLU A 141 -9.08 2.23 22.07
N ASP A 142 -8.95 0.91 22.14
CA ASP A 142 -9.98 -0.07 21.77
C ASP A 142 -10.42 -0.05 20.28
N ALA A 143 -9.68 0.62 19.40
CA ALA A 143 -9.94 0.55 17.96
C ALA A 143 -9.86 -0.89 17.45
N ILE A 144 -10.77 -1.25 16.53
CA ILE A 144 -10.76 -2.56 15.86
C ILE A 144 -10.45 -2.36 14.39
N VAL A 145 -9.35 -2.95 13.93
CA VAL A 145 -8.86 -2.89 12.55
C VAL A 145 -9.12 -4.21 11.86
N ALA A 146 -9.96 -4.21 10.83
CA ALA A 146 -10.11 -5.38 9.96
C ALA A 146 -9.16 -5.27 8.75
N VAL A 147 -8.33 -6.30 8.55
CA VAL A 147 -7.27 -6.28 7.53
C VAL A 147 -7.42 -7.43 6.53
N THR A 148 -7.23 -7.12 5.24
CA THR A 148 -7.17 -8.15 4.19
C THR A 148 -5.77 -8.71 4.03
N GLY A 149 -5.65 -9.80 3.26
CA GLY A 149 -4.36 -10.35 2.84
C GLY A 149 -3.71 -9.55 1.71
N GLY A 150 -2.47 -9.90 1.40
CA GLY A 150 -1.72 -9.38 0.25
C GLY A 150 -0.33 -8.88 0.59
N SER A 151 0.57 -8.85 -0.42
CA SER A 151 1.96 -8.45 -0.22
C SER A 151 2.13 -6.99 0.21
N THR A 152 1.24 -6.09 -0.24
CA THR A 152 1.24 -4.69 0.19
C THR A 152 0.80 -4.58 1.65
N MET A 153 -0.21 -5.35 2.06
CA MET A 153 -0.67 -5.39 3.45
C MET A 153 0.39 -5.94 4.40
N ALA A 154 1.18 -6.93 3.95
CA ALA A 154 2.34 -7.41 4.70
C ALA A 154 3.36 -6.29 4.95
N CYS A 155 3.66 -5.46 3.93
CA CYS A 155 4.53 -4.30 4.11
C CYS A 155 3.95 -3.27 5.09
N VAL A 156 2.63 -3.07 5.12
CA VAL A 156 2.00 -2.21 6.14
C VAL A 156 2.18 -2.80 7.54
N SER A 157 1.99 -4.12 7.69
CA SER A 157 2.11 -4.77 9.01
C SER A 157 3.53 -4.67 9.58
N GLU A 158 4.56 -4.70 8.74
CA GLU A 158 5.96 -4.53 9.12
C GLU A 158 6.30 -3.08 9.53
N ALA A 159 5.49 -2.12 9.13
CA ALA A 159 5.71 -0.69 9.35
C ALA A 159 4.93 -0.11 10.54
N ILE A 160 4.13 -0.92 11.22
CA ILE A 160 3.44 -0.51 12.45
C ILE A 160 4.43 -0.48 13.61
N HIS A 161 4.30 0.51 14.48
CA HIS A 161 5.10 0.65 15.68
C HIS A 161 4.28 0.37 16.94
N LEU A 162 4.98 0.24 18.07
CA LEU A 162 4.34 0.06 19.37
C LEU A 162 3.43 1.26 19.68
N LEU A 163 2.18 0.98 19.98
CA LEU A 163 1.18 1.98 20.36
C LEU A 163 1.08 2.10 21.90
N PRO A 164 0.77 3.28 22.42
CA PRO A 164 0.62 3.50 23.87
C PRO A 164 -0.73 3.01 24.42
N TYR A 165 -1.56 2.38 23.60
CA TYR A 165 -2.91 1.91 23.92
C TYR A 165 -3.23 0.61 23.16
N ASN A 166 -4.27 -0.08 23.62
CA ASN A 166 -4.69 -1.34 23.02
C ASN A 166 -5.45 -1.14 21.72
N VAL A 167 -5.10 -1.93 20.72
CA VAL A 167 -5.80 -2.02 19.43
C VAL A 167 -6.05 -3.50 19.11
N PHE A 168 -7.18 -3.79 18.51
CA PHE A 168 -7.56 -5.15 18.13
C PHE A 168 -7.51 -5.33 16.61
N PHE A 169 -6.79 -6.35 16.13
CA PHE A 169 -6.66 -6.65 14.72
C PHE A 169 -7.42 -7.93 14.37
N VAL A 170 -8.23 -7.87 13.32
CA VAL A 170 -9.01 -9.03 12.85
C VAL A 170 -8.81 -9.23 11.36
N PRO A 171 -8.72 -10.49 10.88
CA PRO A 171 -8.73 -10.76 9.46
C PRO A 171 -10.10 -10.40 8.88
N ALA A 172 -10.13 -9.61 7.81
CA ALA A 172 -11.38 -9.18 7.19
C ALA A 172 -12.13 -10.33 6.50
N ARG A 173 -11.45 -11.45 6.20
CA ARG A 173 -12.01 -12.60 5.49
C ARG A 173 -11.18 -13.87 5.67
N GLY A 174 -11.72 -15.01 5.24
CA GLY A 174 -11.05 -16.31 5.24
C GLY A 174 -9.78 -16.35 4.36
N GLY A 175 -8.97 -17.39 4.52
CA GLY A 175 -7.68 -17.53 3.87
C GLY A 175 -7.74 -18.07 2.44
N LEU A 176 -6.89 -17.56 1.55
CA LEU A 176 -6.74 -18.01 0.16
C LEU A 176 -5.92 -19.30 0.00
N GLY A 177 -5.30 -19.79 1.07
CA GLY A 177 -4.50 -21.03 1.03
C GLY A 177 -3.12 -20.91 0.40
N GLU A 178 -2.68 -19.68 0.05
CA GLU A 178 -1.37 -19.42 -0.55
C GLU A 178 -0.27 -19.10 0.48
N ASN A 179 0.74 -18.34 0.07
CA ASN A 179 1.85 -17.94 0.92
C ASN A 179 1.35 -17.39 2.28
N VAL A 180 1.71 -18.09 3.34
CA VAL A 180 1.26 -17.81 4.70
C VAL A 180 1.54 -16.35 5.13
N VAL A 181 2.68 -15.78 4.70
CA VAL A 181 3.08 -14.40 5.02
C VAL A 181 2.06 -13.36 4.52
N PHE A 182 1.35 -13.66 3.43
CA PHE A 182 0.40 -12.74 2.80
C PHE A 182 -1.06 -13.01 3.20
N GLN A 183 -1.30 -13.93 4.13
CA GLN A 183 -2.67 -14.19 4.60
C GLN A 183 -3.13 -13.16 5.62
N ALA A 184 -4.43 -12.84 5.60
CA ALA A 184 -5.03 -11.88 6.52
C ALA A 184 -4.80 -12.23 8.00
N ASN A 185 -4.83 -13.52 8.35
CA ASN A 185 -4.53 -14.01 9.69
C ASN A 185 -3.10 -13.66 10.13
N THR A 186 -2.12 -13.90 9.26
CA THR A 186 -0.70 -13.60 9.54
C THR A 186 -0.47 -12.09 9.66
N ILE A 187 -1.10 -11.31 8.79
CA ILE A 187 -1.00 -9.84 8.79
C ILE A 187 -1.63 -9.26 10.06
N ALA A 188 -2.83 -9.72 10.46
CA ALA A 188 -3.48 -9.30 11.69
C ALA A 188 -2.61 -9.63 12.94
N ALA A 189 -2.03 -10.84 12.98
CA ALA A 189 -1.12 -11.24 14.06
C ALA A 189 0.16 -10.40 14.09
N SER A 190 0.76 -10.14 12.92
CA SER A 190 1.96 -9.30 12.79
C SER A 190 1.69 -7.87 13.26
N MET A 191 0.58 -7.25 12.82
CA MET A 191 0.18 -5.92 13.27
C MET A 191 -0.01 -5.86 14.79
N ALA A 192 -0.70 -6.84 15.36
CA ALA A 192 -0.91 -6.91 16.81
C ALA A 192 0.41 -7.03 17.57
N GLN A 193 1.34 -7.87 17.08
CA GLN A 193 2.65 -8.03 17.67
C GLN A 193 3.46 -6.72 17.65
N GLN A 194 3.46 -6.01 16.53
CA GLN A 194 4.18 -4.74 16.39
C GLN A 194 3.54 -3.63 17.24
N ALA A 195 2.21 -3.54 17.22
CA ALA A 195 1.47 -2.53 17.98
C ALA A 195 1.40 -2.79 19.49
N GLY A 196 1.73 -3.99 19.96
CA GLY A 196 1.50 -4.40 21.35
C GLY A 196 0.01 -4.62 21.67
N GLY A 197 -0.81 -4.90 20.64
CA GLY A 197 -2.25 -5.08 20.74
C GLY A 197 -2.70 -6.54 20.69
N TYR A 198 -3.97 -6.75 20.38
CA TYR A 198 -4.61 -8.06 20.35
C TYR A 198 -5.03 -8.43 18.93
N TYR A 199 -5.21 -9.72 18.67
CA TYR A 199 -5.77 -10.21 17.41
C TYR A 199 -6.65 -11.41 17.61
N THR A 200 -7.46 -11.70 16.59
CA THR A 200 -8.11 -13.01 16.42
C THR A 200 -7.76 -13.58 15.03
N THR A 201 -8.15 -14.81 14.79
CA THR A 201 -7.92 -15.51 13.52
C THR A 201 -9.24 -16.09 12.99
N MET A 202 -9.34 -16.23 11.67
CA MET A 202 -10.45 -16.89 11.01
C MET A 202 -9.94 -18.06 10.18
N TYR A 203 -10.12 -19.27 10.70
CA TYR A 203 -9.68 -20.50 10.03
C TYR A 203 -10.76 -21.08 9.11
N VAL A 204 -11.17 -20.28 8.14
CA VAL A 204 -12.10 -20.73 7.09
C VAL A 204 -11.46 -20.46 5.72
N PRO A 205 -11.69 -21.33 4.73
CA PRO A 205 -11.27 -21.06 3.35
C PRO A 205 -11.97 -19.83 2.79
N ASP A 206 -11.29 -19.09 1.90
CA ASP A 206 -11.87 -17.93 1.22
C ASP A 206 -13.03 -18.30 0.28
N ASN A 207 -12.95 -19.49 -0.36
CA ASN A 207 -13.96 -19.98 -1.28
C ASN A 207 -14.48 -21.34 -0.79
N VAL A 208 -15.79 -21.42 -0.56
CA VAL A 208 -16.47 -22.62 -0.04
C VAL A 208 -17.76 -22.90 -0.79
N SER A 209 -18.21 -24.15 -0.78
CA SER A 209 -19.51 -24.52 -1.29
C SER A 209 -20.63 -23.87 -0.47
N GLU A 210 -21.83 -23.77 -1.06
CA GLU A 210 -22.99 -23.17 -0.37
C GLU A 210 -23.35 -23.91 0.92
N THR A 211 -23.32 -25.23 0.90
CA THR A 211 -23.58 -26.06 2.08
C THR A 211 -22.56 -25.80 3.18
N THR A 212 -21.26 -25.79 2.82
CA THR A 212 -20.17 -25.52 3.75
C THR A 212 -20.25 -24.09 4.30
N TYR A 213 -20.56 -23.10 3.46
CA TYR A 213 -20.77 -21.72 3.88
C TYR A 213 -21.83 -21.60 4.98
N ASN A 214 -23.02 -22.18 4.75
CA ASN A 214 -24.11 -22.13 5.71
C ASN A 214 -23.76 -22.85 7.03
N THR A 215 -23.02 -23.95 6.96
CA THR A 215 -22.57 -24.69 8.16
C THR A 215 -21.53 -23.85 8.94
N LEU A 216 -20.54 -23.28 8.28
CA LEU A 216 -19.50 -22.49 8.94
C LEU A 216 -20.03 -21.22 9.62
N LEU A 217 -21.10 -20.62 9.10
CA LEU A 217 -21.77 -19.48 9.73
C LEU A 217 -22.46 -19.83 11.07
N LEU A 218 -22.65 -21.12 11.39
CA LEU A 218 -23.18 -21.57 12.66
C LEU A 218 -22.11 -21.91 13.70
N GLU A 219 -20.83 -21.93 13.28
CA GLU A 219 -19.71 -22.25 14.17
C GLU A 219 -19.43 -21.08 15.12
N PRO A 220 -19.38 -21.31 16.45
CA PRO A 220 -19.17 -20.24 17.43
C PRO A 220 -17.89 -19.41 17.19
N SER A 221 -16.80 -20.06 16.77
CA SER A 221 -15.53 -19.38 16.47
C SER A 221 -15.63 -18.44 15.27
N VAL A 222 -16.41 -18.82 14.25
CA VAL A 222 -16.66 -18.00 13.06
C VAL A 222 -17.60 -16.84 13.44
N ILE A 223 -18.66 -17.09 14.18
CA ILE A 223 -19.60 -16.06 14.66
C ILE A 223 -18.83 -14.98 15.44
N ASN A 224 -18.02 -15.39 16.43
CA ASN A 224 -17.26 -14.46 17.25
C ASN A 224 -16.31 -13.58 16.41
N THR A 225 -15.67 -14.16 15.39
CA THR A 225 -14.78 -13.38 14.50
C THR A 225 -15.58 -12.46 13.57
N LEU A 226 -16.72 -12.90 13.04
CA LEU A 226 -17.61 -12.06 12.24
C LEU A 226 -18.17 -10.88 13.05
N ASP A 227 -18.50 -11.10 14.32
CA ASP A 227 -18.97 -10.02 15.20
C ASP A 227 -17.86 -8.98 15.44
N LYS A 228 -16.60 -9.40 15.58
CA LYS A 228 -15.45 -8.48 15.63
C LYS A 228 -15.28 -7.72 14.32
N ILE A 229 -15.41 -8.38 13.16
CA ILE A 229 -15.35 -7.73 11.84
C ILE A 229 -16.46 -6.68 11.69
N LYS A 230 -17.67 -6.98 12.15
CA LYS A 230 -18.79 -6.01 12.14
C LYS A 230 -18.51 -4.81 13.02
N GLN A 231 -17.90 -5.02 14.19
CA GLN A 231 -17.51 -3.96 15.14
C GLN A 231 -16.29 -3.16 14.67
N ALA A 232 -15.53 -3.67 13.68
CA ALA A 232 -14.36 -2.95 13.17
C ALA A 232 -14.77 -1.57 12.63
N ASN A 233 -14.12 -0.55 13.14
CA ASN A 233 -14.29 0.83 12.71
C ASN A 233 -13.26 1.27 11.65
N VAL A 234 -12.17 0.53 11.53
CA VAL A 234 -11.12 0.77 10.55
C VAL A 234 -10.96 -0.46 9.65
N ILE A 235 -10.97 -0.24 8.34
CA ILE A 235 -10.73 -1.28 7.35
C ILE A 235 -9.43 -0.97 6.60
N LEU A 236 -8.52 -1.95 6.54
CA LEU A 236 -7.29 -1.86 5.79
C LEU A 236 -7.26 -2.95 4.72
N HIS A 237 -7.21 -2.55 3.45
CA HIS A 237 -7.28 -3.51 2.36
C HIS A 237 -6.43 -3.14 1.14
N GLY A 238 -6.12 -4.14 0.32
CA GLY A 238 -5.51 -3.99 -0.98
C GLY A 238 -6.53 -3.99 -2.12
N ILE A 239 -6.07 -3.61 -3.31
CA ILE A 239 -6.79 -3.78 -4.57
C ILE A 239 -5.99 -4.75 -5.43
N GLY A 240 -6.64 -5.80 -5.92
CA GLY A 240 -6.06 -6.83 -6.78
C GLY A 240 -6.38 -6.62 -8.26
N ASP A 241 -5.52 -7.15 -9.12
CA ASP A 241 -5.84 -7.36 -10.55
C ASP A 241 -6.83 -8.53 -10.66
N ALA A 242 -7.89 -8.37 -11.47
CA ALA A 242 -8.97 -9.35 -11.53
C ALA A 242 -8.50 -10.75 -11.92
N LEU A 243 -7.77 -10.89 -13.03
CA LEU A 243 -7.35 -12.21 -13.53
C LEU A 243 -6.29 -12.82 -12.62
N LYS A 244 -5.31 -12.04 -12.14
CA LYS A 244 -4.31 -12.53 -11.18
C LYS A 244 -5.00 -13.08 -9.92
N MET A 245 -6.02 -12.38 -9.41
CA MET A 245 -6.75 -12.83 -8.22
C MET A 245 -7.61 -14.06 -8.48
N ALA A 246 -8.24 -14.17 -9.65
CA ALA A 246 -8.96 -15.37 -10.05
C ALA A 246 -8.07 -16.61 -10.14
N HIS A 247 -6.89 -16.48 -10.75
CA HIS A 247 -5.90 -17.56 -10.81
C HIS A 247 -5.38 -17.94 -9.41
N ARG A 248 -5.09 -16.97 -8.56
CA ARG A 248 -4.67 -17.22 -7.16
C ARG A 248 -5.71 -17.97 -6.36
N ARG A 249 -7.00 -17.72 -6.61
CA ARG A 249 -8.12 -18.47 -6.00
C ARG A 249 -8.37 -19.82 -6.64
N GLN A 250 -7.61 -20.18 -7.67
CA GLN A 250 -7.88 -21.39 -8.47
C GLN A 250 -9.35 -21.43 -8.94
N SER A 251 -9.85 -20.26 -9.37
CA SER A 251 -11.22 -20.14 -9.83
C SER A 251 -11.48 -21.07 -11.03
N PRO A 252 -12.70 -21.65 -11.14
CA PRO A 252 -13.06 -22.48 -12.30
C PRO A 252 -12.88 -21.73 -13.62
N GLU A 253 -12.51 -22.44 -14.70
CA GLU A 253 -12.29 -21.85 -16.03
C GLU A 253 -13.48 -21.00 -16.49
N LYS A 254 -14.69 -21.49 -16.27
CA LYS A 254 -15.91 -20.73 -16.57
C LYS A 254 -15.96 -19.34 -15.92
N VAL A 255 -15.41 -19.20 -14.70
CA VAL A 255 -15.34 -17.89 -14.01
C VAL A 255 -14.28 -17.02 -14.67
N ILE A 256 -13.14 -17.60 -15.04
CA ILE A 256 -12.06 -16.88 -15.73
C ILE A 256 -12.56 -16.35 -17.08
N GLU A 257 -13.24 -17.19 -17.87
CA GLU A 257 -13.87 -16.81 -19.14
C GLU A 257 -14.90 -15.69 -18.95
N GLN A 258 -15.75 -15.78 -17.90
CA GLN A 258 -16.70 -14.74 -17.55
C GLN A 258 -16.00 -13.39 -17.24
N LEU A 259 -14.94 -13.42 -16.44
CA LEU A 259 -14.16 -12.22 -16.11
C LEU A 259 -13.52 -11.59 -17.34
N GLN A 260 -12.98 -12.40 -18.24
CA GLN A 260 -12.39 -11.93 -19.51
C GLN A 260 -13.46 -11.33 -20.42
N HIS A 261 -14.59 -12.02 -20.59
CA HIS A 261 -15.70 -11.56 -21.45
C HIS A 261 -16.26 -10.20 -20.99
N HIS A 262 -16.38 -9.99 -19.68
CA HIS A 262 -16.87 -8.73 -19.11
C HIS A 262 -15.73 -7.73 -18.82
N GLN A 263 -14.52 -8.00 -19.29
CA GLN A 263 -13.36 -7.12 -19.12
C GLN A 263 -13.13 -6.69 -17.67
N ALA A 264 -13.24 -7.63 -16.74
CA ALA A 264 -12.95 -7.36 -15.33
C ALA A 264 -11.50 -6.91 -15.16
N VAL A 265 -11.28 -5.79 -14.48
CA VAL A 265 -9.97 -5.19 -14.28
C VAL A 265 -9.47 -5.32 -12.84
N GLY A 266 -10.38 -5.36 -11.87
CA GLY A 266 -10.00 -5.32 -10.45
C GLY A 266 -10.81 -6.25 -9.58
N GLU A 267 -10.24 -6.49 -8.40
CA GLU A 267 -10.88 -7.28 -7.32
C GLU A 267 -10.62 -6.62 -5.96
N ALA A 268 -11.66 -6.54 -5.15
CA ALA A 268 -11.59 -6.23 -3.73
C ALA A 268 -12.70 -7.00 -2.98
N PHE A 269 -12.39 -7.55 -1.81
CA PHE A 269 -13.33 -8.30 -0.94
C PHE A 269 -14.07 -9.46 -1.63
N GLY A 270 -13.52 -10.05 -2.70
CA GLY A 270 -14.17 -11.09 -3.49
C GLY A 270 -15.10 -10.60 -4.58
N TYR A 271 -15.23 -9.31 -4.74
CA TYR A 271 -15.98 -8.68 -5.82
C TYR A 271 -15.05 -8.35 -6.97
N TYR A 272 -15.37 -8.86 -8.15
CA TYR A 272 -14.68 -8.53 -9.39
C TYR A 272 -15.47 -7.45 -10.13
N PHE A 273 -14.80 -6.45 -10.61
CA PHE A 273 -15.44 -5.29 -11.25
C PHE A 273 -14.72 -4.90 -12.56
N ASP A 274 -15.49 -4.36 -13.49
CA ASP A 274 -15.01 -3.85 -14.77
C ASP A 274 -14.42 -2.43 -14.66
N THR A 275 -14.03 -1.84 -15.78
CA THR A 275 -13.46 -0.48 -15.87
C THR A 275 -14.39 0.63 -15.42
N GLN A 276 -15.71 0.37 -15.36
CA GLN A 276 -16.74 1.31 -14.90
C GLN A 276 -17.08 1.10 -13.42
N GLY A 277 -16.48 0.09 -12.76
CA GLY A 277 -16.79 -0.29 -11.39
C GLY A 277 -18.01 -1.19 -11.25
N GLN A 278 -18.60 -1.68 -12.35
CA GLN A 278 -19.73 -2.60 -12.26
C GLN A 278 -19.27 -3.98 -11.82
N ILE A 279 -19.98 -4.57 -10.85
CA ILE A 279 -19.66 -5.89 -10.34
C ILE A 279 -20.02 -6.94 -11.39
N VAL A 280 -19.03 -7.65 -11.90
CA VAL A 280 -19.19 -8.70 -12.93
C VAL A 280 -19.19 -10.11 -12.34
N HIS A 281 -18.61 -10.28 -11.17
CA HIS A 281 -18.63 -11.55 -10.44
C HIS A 281 -18.40 -11.33 -8.95
N LYS A 282 -19.01 -12.16 -8.11
CA LYS A 282 -18.84 -12.19 -6.66
C LYS A 282 -18.49 -13.59 -6.19
N VAL A 283 -17.38 -13.74 -5.51
CA VAL A 283 -17.04 -14.99 -4.81
C VAL A 283 -17.78 -15.02 -3.46
N LYS A 284 -18.39 -16.14 -3.15
CA LYS A 284 -19.05 -16.34 -1.85
C LYS A 284 -17.98 -16.58 -0.78
N THR A 285 -17.70 -15.55 0.00
CA THR A 285 -16.66 -15.57 1.03
C THR A 285 -17.23 -15.29 2.41
N ILE A 286 -16.63 -15.90 3.45
CA ILE A 286 -16.95 -15.60 4.84
C ILE A 286 -16.08 -14.44 5.31
N GLY A 287 -16.70 -13.35 5.75
CA GLY A 287 -16.04 -12.12 6.20
C GLY A 287 -16.72 -10.86 5.71
N LEU A 288 -15.94 -9.76 5.70
CA LEU A 288 -16.41 -8.43 5.31
C LEU A 288 -16.90 -8.42 3.85
N GLN A 289 -18.04 -7.80 3.64
CA GLN A 289 -18.61 -7.58 2.32
C GLN A 289 -18.38 -6.13 1.87
N LEU A 290 -18.48 -5.87 0.57
CA LEU A 290 -18.29 -4.52 0.04
C LEU A 290 -19.33 -3.54 0.59
N GLU A 291 -20.55 -4.03 0.79
CA GLU A 291 -21.67 -3.27 1.32
C GLU A 291 -21.48 -2.86 2.80
N ASP A 292 -20.69 -3.61 3.57
CA ASP A 292 -20.40 -3.29 4.97
C ASP A 292 -19.53 -2.04 5.12
N LEU A 293 -18.79 -1.65 4.08
CA LEU A 293 -17.85 -0.54 4.11
C LEU A 293 -18.53 0.82 4.36
N GLU A 294 -19.77 0.99 3.92
CA GLU A 294 -20.52 2.26 4.10
C GLU A 294 -20.70 2.64 5.58
N SER A 295 -20.69 1.65 6.46
CA SER A 295 -20.85 1.84 7.91
C SER A 295 -19.55 2.06 8.68
N LYS A 296 -18.39 2.11 8.00
CA LYS A 296 -17.08 2.19 8.64
C LYS A 296 -16.58 3.62 8.73
N ASP A 297 -15.84 3.92 9.81
CA ASP A 297 -15.33 5.28 10.06
C ASP A 297 -14.17 5.61 9.13
N PHE A 298 -13.29 4.62 8.90
CA PHE A 298 -12.09 4.78 8.08
C PHE A 298 -11.86 3.57 7.19
N ILE A 299 -11.62 3.82 5.91
CA ILE A 299 -11.29 2.79 4.92
C ILE A 299 -9.97 3.15 4.24
N PHE A 300 -8.95 2.33 4.47
CA PHE A 300 -7.63 2.46 3.84
C PHE A 300 -7.50 1.47 2.69
N ALA A 301 -7.54 1.96 1.48
CA ALA A 301 -7.19 1.20 0.28
C ALA A 301 -5.72 1.45 -0.06
N VAL A 302 -4.85 0.46 0.07
CA VAL A 302 -3.42 0.57 -0.22
C VAL A 302 -3.07 -0.29 -1.41
N ALA A 303 -2.74 0.31 -2.52
CA ALA A 303 -2.42 -0.38 -3.75
C ALA A 303 -1.38 0.39 -4.57
N GLY A 304 -0.58 -0.33 -5.35
CA GLY A 304 0.42 0.26 -6.23
C GLY A 304 0.85 -0.74 -7.29
N GLY A 305 1.50 -0.21 -8.33
CA GLY A 305 1.96 -0.93 -9.49
C GLY A 305 1.24 -0.50 -10.76
N LYS A 306 2.01 -0.36 -11.83
CA LYS A 306 1.50 0.06 -13.14
C LYS A 306 0.40 -0.87 -13.67
N SER A 307 0.54 -2.19 -13.39
CA SER A 307 -0.46 -3.20 -13.80
C SER A 307 -1.83 -3.03 -13.13
N LYS A 308 -1.91 -2.30 -12.02
CA LYS A 308 -3.15 -2.10 -11.25
C LYS A 308 -3.84 -0.76 -11.49
N GLY A 309 -3.32 0.08 -12.40
CA GLY A 309 -3.86 1.43 -12.63
C GLY A 309 -5.36 1.44 -12.95
N GLU A 310 -5.83 0.55 -13.83
CA GLU A 310 -7.24 0.43 -14.17
C GLU A 310 -8.08 -0.14 -13.02
N ALA A 311 -7.55 -1.14 -12.29
CA ALA A 311 -8.20 -1.70 -11.12
C ALA A 311 -8.40 -0.65 -10.02
N ILE A 312 -7.36 0.14 -9.73
CA ILE A 312 -7.42 1.23 -8.75
C ILE A 312 -8.45 2.28 -9.18
N LYS A 313 -8.39 2.72 -10.43
CA LYS A 313 -9.35 3.70 -10.97
C LYS A 313 -10.78 3.20 -10.87
N ALA A 314 -11.04 1.95 -11.27
CA ALA A 314 -12.36 1.35 -11.20
C ALA A 314 -12.86 1.22 -9.75
N TYR A 315 -12.00 0.75 -8.82
CA TYR A 315 -12.34 0.70 -7.40
C TYR A 315 -12.73 2.06 -6.84
N LEU A 316 -12.01 3.12 -7.17
CA LEU A 316 -12.30 4.48 -6.70
C LEU A 316 -13.67 5.01 -7.16
N THR A 317 -14.27 4.44 -8.22
CA THR A 317 -15.65 4.81 -8.64
C THR A 317 -16.71 4.22 -7.72
N ILE A 318 -16.45 3.06 -7.10
CA ILE A 318 -17.40 2.31 -6.26
C ILE A 318 -17.07 2.38 -4.77
N ALA A 319 -15.89 2.87 -4.42
CA ALA A 319 -15.46 2.97 -3.04
C ALA A 319 -16.35 3.94 -2.25
N PRO A 320 -16.66 3.62 -0.98
CA PRO A 320 -17.25 4.57 -0.05
C PRO A 320 -16.40 5.85 0.04
N LYS A 321 -17.01 6.95 0.45
CA LYS A 321 -16.35 8.28 0.47
C LYS A 321 -15.79 8.68 1.84
N ASN A 322 -15.80 7.75 2.80
CA ASN A 322 -15.35 7.93 4.19
C ASN A 322 -13.84 7.81 4.35
#